data_1d683766bf6ede3c35c97ad585166d6f
#
_entry.id   1d683766bf6ede3c35c97ad585166d6f
#
_cell.length_a   1.000
_cell.length_b   1.000
_cell.length_c   1.000
_cell.angle_alpha   90.00
_cell.angle_beta   90.00
_cell.angle_gamma   90.00
#
_symmetry.space_group_name_H-M   'P 1'
#
loop_
_entity.id
_entity.type
_entity.pdbx_description
1 polymer ?
#
loop_
_entity_poly.entity_id
_entity_poly.type
_entity_poly.pdbx_seq_one_letter_code
_entity_poly.pdbx_strand_id
1 'polypeptide(L)'
;MQLETTRRWNSKTLSNVPPRGGLAIALATLAGLNAGCSSSAQPKAPAPAEVSVAEVICKQIGDSDQFTGRLEAVNAVEVRPRVSGYLQSVHFKEGAIVRQGDLLFQIDPRPFQAEVDRLKGDLSQAKAQRSRAQSDFERAERLHNNDGMSAEEYDRRAAVRNEAEARIASTEAALRGAELNLEFTRVTAPITGRVGRAEITEGNLVESGAAQVKPLTTLVSLDPI
;
A
#
# COMPACT_ATOMS: atom_id res chain seq x y z
N MET A 1 -2.37 -24.70 -2.66
CA MET A 1 -2.19 -25.66 -3.74
C MET A 1 -0.69 -25.91 -3.84
N GLN A 2 -0.26 -26.98 -3.18
CA GLN A 2 1.15 -27.37 -3.05
C GLN A 2 1.56 -28.14 -4.31
N LEU A 3 2.77 -27.89 -4.78
CA LEU A 3 3.49 -28.82 -5.64
C LEU A 3 4.96 -28.88 -5.17
N GLU A 4 5.21 -29.87 -4.33
CA GLU A 4 6.54 -30.41 -4.07
C GLU A 4 7.04 -31.10 -5.35
N THR A 5 8.26 -30.82 -5.72
CA THR A 5 9.02 -31.67 -6.65
C THR A 5 10.39 -31.96 -6.05
N THR A 6 10.43 -33.06 -5.33
CA THR A 6 11.66 -33.76 -4.91
C THR A 6 12.33 -34.36 -6.14
N ARG A 7 13.56 -33.98 -6.46
CA ARG A 7 14.46 -34.72 -7.34
C ARG A 7 15.45 -35.54 -6.54
N ARG A 8 15.19 -36.81 -6.55
CA ARG A 8 16.10 -37.89 -6.08
C ARG A 8 17.26 -38.07 -7.08
N TRP A 9 18.48 -37.93 -6.61
CA TRP A 9 19.65 -38.33 -7.38
C TRP A 9 20.01 -39.77 -7.03
N ASN A 10 20.12 -40.63 -8.04
CA ASN A 10 20.32 -42.05 -7.97
C ASN A 10 21.80 -42.35 -8.27
N SER A 11 22.52 -42.86 -7.27
CA SER A 11 23.87 -43.40 -7.42
C SER A 11 23.81 -44.76 -8.06
N LYS A 12 24.40 -44.93 -9.22
CA LYS A 12 24.64 -46.24 -9.80
C LYS A 12 26.10 -46.65 -9.58
N THR A 13 26.25 -47.63 -8.72
CA THR A 13 27.39 -48.56 -8.60
C THR A 13 27.55 -49.35 -9.89
N LEU A 14 28.76 -49.49 -10.39
CA LEU A 14 29.13 -50.52 -11.35
C LEU A 14 30.30 -51.32 -10.81
N SER A 15 29.96 -52.49 -10.35
CA SER A 15 30.82 -53.66 -10.18
C SER A 15 31.14 -54.28 -11.54
N ASN A 16 32.35 -54.67 -11.76
CA ASN A 16 32.61 -55.72 -12.73
C ASN A 16 33.86 -56.55 -12.40
N VAL A 17 33.67 -57.80 -12.24
CA VAL A 17 34.55 -58.96 -12.06
C VAL A 17 34.14 -59.95 -13.15
N PRO A 18 34.86 -60.94 -13.47
CA PRO A 18 36.18 -61.40 -13.99
C PRO A 18 36.01 -62.08 -15.38
N PRO A 19 36.60 -63.09 -15.85
CA PRO A 19 37.28 -64.25 -15.29
C PRO A 19 38.36 -64.94 -16.15
N ARG A 20 39.03 -65.93 -15.51
CA ARG A 20 39.36 -67.29 -15.96
C ARG A 20 40.28 -67.59 -17.14
N GLY A 21 41.09 -68.50 -16.75
CA GLY A 21 41.55 -69.73 -17.48
C GLY A 21 42.95 -69.63 -18.00
N GLY A 22 43.72 -70.56 -17.86
CA GLY A 22 43.84 -72.00 -17.67
C GLY A 22 45.29 -72.36 -17.88
N LEU A 23 45.76 -73.11 -17.09
CA LEU A 23 46.15 -74.49 -17.23
C LEU A 23 47.28 -74.83 -18.24
N ALA A 24 48.19 -75.51 -17.77
CA ALA A 24 49.01 -76.63 -18.29
C ALA A 24 50.51 -76.34 -18.41
N ILE A 25 51.24 -76.99 -17.55
CA ILE A 25 51.88 -78.30 -17.66
C ILE A 25 53.28 -78.22 -18.30
N ALA A 26 54.18 -78.59 -17.56
CA ALA A 26 55.13 -79.75 -17.49
C ALA A 26 56.57 -79.40 -17.82
N LEU A 27 57.35 -79.80 -16.97
CA LEU A 27 58.37 -80.83 -16.90
C LEU A 27 59.78 -80.46 -17.34
N ALA A 28 60.63 -80.76 -16.49
CA ALA A 28 61.90 -81.54 -16.53
C ALA A 28 63.19 -80.75 -16.62
N THR A 29 63.85 -80.85 -15.53
CA THR A 29 65.14 -81.52 -15.26
C THR A 29 66.43 -80.82 -15.63
N LEU A 30 67.20 -80.75 -14.66
CA LEU A 30 68.51 -81.32 -14.35
C LEU A 30 69.70 -80.35 -14.39
N ALA A 31 70.28 -80.25 -13.24
CA ALA A 31 71.74 -80.21 -12.92
C ALA A 31 72.56 -79.00 -13.40
N GLY A 32 73.16 -78.42 -12.43
CA GLY A 32 74.32 -77.58 -12.56
C GLY A 32 74.75 -76.92 -11.26
N LEU A 33 75.50 -77.57 -10.43
CA LEU A 33 76.28 -76.93 -9.35
C LEU A 33 77.13 -75.80 -9.90
N ASN A 34 77.00 -74.64 -9.32
CA ASN A 34 78.15 -73.76 -9.10
C ASN A 34 77.87 -72.80 -7.92
N ALA A 35 78.73 -73.04 -6.91
CA ALA A 35 78.76 -72.13 -5.77
C ALA A 35 79.38 -70.78 -6.18
N GLY A 36 78.64 -69.74 -6.03
CA GLY A 36 79.10 -68.40 -6.15
C GLY A 36 78.49 -67.57 -5.04
N CYS A 37 79.31 -67.37 -3.98
CA CYS A 37 78.94 -66.36 -2.97
C CYS A 37 78.98 -64.97 -3.59
N SER A 38 77.84 -64.47 -3.93
CA SER A 38 77.67 -63.07 -4.19
C SER A 38 76.85 -62.44 -3.06
N SER A 39 77.55 -61.63 -2.26
CA SER A 39 76.88 -60.73 -1.29
C SER A 39 75.86 -59.90 -2.02
N SER A 40 74.59 -60.22 -1.90
CA SER A 40 73.55 -59.41 -2.41
C SER A 40 73.46 -58.13 -1.54
N ALA A 41 73.98 -57.10 -2.01
CA ALA A 41 73.66 -55.76 -1.47
C ALA A 41 72.11 -55.56 -1.57
N GLN A 42 71.51 -55.70 -0.45
CA GLN A 42 70.07 -55.44 -0.33
C GLN A 42 69.82 -54.00 -0.77
N PRO A 43 68.99 -53.76 -1.80
CA PRO A 43 68.75 -52.39 -2.20
C PRO A 43 68.09 -51.64 -1.03
N LYS A 44 68.79 -50.65 -0.57
CA LYS A 44 68.28 -49.71 0.46
C LYS A 44 66.94 -49.22 -0.03
N ALA A 45 65.88 -49.52 0.71
CA ALA A 45 64.54 -48.97 0.40
C ALA A 45 64.62 -47.43 0.17
N PRO A 46 64.07 -46.95 -0.87
CA PRO A 46 64.10 -45.51 -1.09
C PRO A 46 63.49 -44.79 0.13
N ALA A 47 64.16 -43.76 0.56
CA ALA A 47 63.66 -42.94 1.66
C ALA A 47 62.24 -42.44 1.34
N PRO A 48 61.38 -42.46 2.33
CA PRO A 48 60.02 -41.96 2.14
C PRO A 48 60.08 -40.54 1.55
N ALA A 49 59.28 -40.29 0.54
CA ALA A 49 59.20 -38.94 -0.05
C ALA A 49 58.74 -37.93 1.02
N GLU A 50 59.48 -36.86 1.16
CA GLU A 50 59.05 -35.77 2.00
C GLU A 50 57.78 -35.12 1.36
N VAL A 51 56.68 -35.15 2.09
CA VAL A 51 55.42 -34.51 1.67
C VAL A 51 55.14 -33.34 2.59
N SER A 52 54.83 -32.24 2.00
CA SER A 52 54.37 -31.08 2.75
C SER A 52 52.88 -31.27 3.05
N VAL A 53 52.51 -31.19 4.31
CA VAL A 53 51.13 -31.20 4.77
C VAL A 53 50.77 -29.83 5.30
N ALA A 54 49.60 -29.38 4.93
CA ALA A 54 49.03 -28.19 5.48
C ALA A 54 47.81 -28.54 6.33
N GLU A 55 47.62 -27.80 7.38
CA GLU A 55 46.44 -27.94 8.22
C GLU A 55 45.17 -27.54 7.42
N VAL A 56 44.17 -28.39 7.46
CA VAL A 56 42.89 -28.14 6.80
C VAL A 56 42.11 -27.07 7.58
N ILE A 57 41.93 -25.94 7.01
CA ILE A 57 41.11 -24.85 7.58
C ILE A 57 39.66 -25.11 7.21
N CYS A 58 38.88 -25.56 8.21
CA CYS A 58 37.42 -25.62 8.05
C CYS A 58 36.82 -24.23 8.33
N LYS A 59 36.34 -23.56 7.30
CA LYS A 59 35.61 -22.30 7.41
C LYS A 59 34.16 -22.52 6.99
N GLN A 60 33.23 -22.11 7.85
CA GLN A 60 31.84 -22.05 7.47
C GLN A 60 31.66 -20.95 6.40
N ILE A 61 31.32 -21.35 5.21
CA ILE A 61 31.02 -20.41 4.10
C ILE A 61 29.51 -20.33 4.04
N GLY A 62 28.96 -19.12 4.29
CA GLY A 62 27.58 -18.83 3.98
C GLY A 62 27.46 -18.54 2.49
N ASP A 63 26.70 -19.32 1.77
CA ASP A 63 26.30 -18.98 0.41
C ASP A 63 25.37 -17.75 0.49
N SER A 64 25.73 -16.70 -0.21
CA SER A 64 24.89 -15.51 -0.36
C SER A 64 24.73 -15.20 -1.83
N ASP A 65 23.49 -15.20 -2.26
CA ASP A 65 23.14 -14.76 -3.61
C ASP A 65 22.80 -13.27 -3.58
N GLN A 66 23.33 -12.51 -4.53
CA GLN A 66 23.02 -11.11 -4.69
C GLN A 66 21.96 -10.95 -5.79
N PHE A 67 20.80 -10.42 -5.40
CA PHE A 67 19.74 -10.09 -6.34
C PHE A 67 19.60 -8.56 -6.43
N THR A 68 19.50 -8.06 -7.66
CA THR A 68 19.11 -6.67 -7.88
C THR A 68 17.59 -6.59 -7.88
N GLY A 69 17.02 -5.75 -7.01
CA GLY A 69 15.60 -5.48 -6.93
C GLY A 69 15.33 -3.99 -6.80
N ARG A 70 14.08 -3.59 -7.05
CA ARG A 70 13.57 -2.25 -6.78
C ARG A 70 12.63 -2.35 -5.60
N LEU A 71 12.84 -1.50 -4.59
CA LEU A 71 11.88 -1.34 -3.50
C LEU A 71 10.75 -0.44 -3.99
N GLU A 72 9.52 -0.91 -3.82
CA GLU A 72 8.32 -0.14 -4.12
C GLU A 72 7.52 0.03 -2.83
N ALA A 73 6.93 1.22 -2.64
CA ALA A 73 6.07 1.47 -1.50
C ALA A 73 4.80 0.64 -1.59
N VAL A 74 4.37 0.06 -0.47
CA VAL A 74 3.12 -0.74 -0.39
C VAL A 74 1.90 0.12 -0.73
N ASN A 75 1.89 1.37 -0.29
CA ASN A 75 0.81 2.31 -0.56
C ASN A 75 1.36 3.54 -1.29
N ALA A 76 0.84 3.80 -2.47
CA ALA A 76 1.05 5.03 -3.22
C ALA A 76 -0.32 5.68 -3.49
N VAL A 77 -0.49 6.92 -3.05
CA VAL A 77 -1.76 7.65 -3.18
C VAL A 77 -1.53 8.95 -3.92
N GLU A 78 -2.26 9.14 -5.00
CA GLU A 78 -2.32 10.40 -5.71
C GLU A 78 -3.28 11.35 -5.00
N VAL A 79 -2.80 12.49 -4.57
CA VAL A 79 -3.60 13.54 -3.96
C VAL A 79 -4.22 14.37 -5.05
N ARG A 80 -5.55 14.29 -5.19
CA ARG A 80 -6.33 15.02 -6.19
C ARG A 80 -7.30 15.98 -5.52
N PRO A 81 -7.57 17.16 -6.09
CA PRO A 81 -8.53 18.11 -5.54
C PRO A 81 -9.95 17.56 -5.70
N ARG A 82 -10.79 17.77 -4.70
CA ARG A 82 -12.22 17.42 -4.74
C ARG A 82 -13.11 18.60 -5.17
N VAL A 83 -12.57 19.80 -5.09
CA VAL A 83 -13.23 21.04 -5.53
C VAL A 83 -12.31 21.81 -6.47
N SER A 84 -12.89 22.57 -7.39
CA SER A 84 -12.16 23.40 -8.33
C SER A 84 -11.97 24.81 -7.77
N GLY A 85 -10.79 25.39 -7.97
CA GLY A 85 -10.51 26.76 -7.50
C GLY A 85 -9.02 27.10 -7.67
N TYR A 86 -8.64 28.31 -7.31
CA TYR A 86 -7.25 28.73 -7.35
C TYR A 86 -6.46 28.17 -6.18
N LEU A 87 -5.27 27.64 -6.45
CA LEU A 87 -4.36 27.16 -5.41
C LEU A 87 -3.75 28.37 -4.69
N GLN A 88 -4.10 28.56 -3.42
CA GLN A 88 -3.67 29.71 -2.62
C GLN A 88 -2.28 29.52 -2.03
N SER A 89 -2.00 28.33 -1.48
CA SER A 89 -0.71 28.05 -0.83
C SER A 89 -0.40 26.55 -0.77
N VAL A 90 0.90 26.25 -0.70
CA VAL A 90 1.47 24.91 -0.50
C VAL A 90 2.16 24.88 0.87
N HIS A 91 1.82 23.90 1.72
CA HIS A 91 2.22 23.86 3.12
C HIS A 91 3.27 22.77 3.44
N PHE A 92 3.87 22.16 2.46
CA PHE A 92 4.89 21.13 2.67
C PHE A 92 6.17 21.44 1.87
N LYS A 93 7.27 20.77 2.22
CA LYS A 93 8.49 20.74 1.42
C LYS A 93 8.52 19.45 0.63
N GLU A 94 8.90 19.52 -0.63
CA GLU A 94 9.05 18.36 -1.49
C GLU A 94 10.00 17.33 -0.89
N GLY A 95 9.60 16.06 -0.91
CA GLY A 95 10.34 14.95 -0.32
C GLY A 95 10.24 14.84 1.21
N ALA A 96 9.52 15.74 1.90
CA ALA A 96 9.32 15.67 3.33
C ALA A 96 8.42 14.51 3.75
N ILE A 97 8.55 14.11 5.01
CA ILE A 97 7.63 13.16 5.63
C ILE A 97 6.47 13.94 6.23
N VAL A 98 5.25 13.55 5.88
CA VAL A 98 4.01 14.13 6.39
C VAL A 98 3.19 13.07 7.11
N ARG A 99 2.39 13.48 8.08
CA ARG A 99 1.46 12.62 8.81
C ARG A 99 0.07 12.70 8.18
N GLN A 100 -0.69 11.63 8.33
CA GLN A 100 -2.11 11.66 7.96
C GLN A 100 -2.81 12.82 8.65
N GLY A 101 -3.56 13.63 7.85
CA GLY A 101 -4.27 14.82 8.30
C GLY A 101 -3.49 16.12 8.19
N ASP A 102 -2.17 16.09 7.93
CA ASP A 102 -1.38 17.31 7.70
C ASP A 102 -1.91 18.07 6.49
N LEU A 103 -2.01 19.40 6.59
CA LEU A 103 -2.40 20.26 5.49
C LEU A 103 -1.30 20.29 4.45
N LEU A 104 -1.65 19.93 3.21
CA LEU A 104 -0.72 19.95 2.06
C LEU A 104 -0.95 21.18 1.17
N PHE A 105 -2.19 21.41 0.80
CA PHE A 105 -2.57 22.50 -0.09
C PHE A 105 -3.79 23.24 0.44
N GLN A 106 -3.84 24.52 0.17
CA GLN A 106 -5.01 25.35 0.42
C GLN A 106 -5.55 25.90 -0.92
N ILE A 107 -6.75 25.52 -1.26
CA ILE A 107 -7.52 26.12 -2.36
C ILE A 107 -8.23 27.34 -1.80
N ASP A 108 -8.45 28.39 -2.58
CA ASP A 108 -9.11 29.62 -2.15
C ASP A 108 -10.50 29.33 -1.52
N PRO A 109 -10.67 29.50 -0.21
CA PRO A 109 -11.90 29.15 0.49
C PRO A 109 -13.00 30.22 0.37
N ARG A 110 -12.67 31.42 -0.07
CA ARG A 110 -13.59 32.58 -0.03
C ARG A 110 -14.90 32.35 -0.78
N PRO A 111 -14.92 31.79 -2.01
CA PRO A 111 -16.16 31.50 -2.70
C PRO A 111 -17.04 30.48 -1.96
N PHE A 112 -16.41 29.46 -1.39
CA PHE A 112 -17.11 28.42 -0.63
C PHE A 112 -17.63 28.93 0.69
N GLN A 113 -16.88 29.81 1.37
CA GLN A 113 -17.32 30.47 2.60
C GLN A 113 -18.55 31.36 2.34
N ALA A 114 -18.52 32.11 1.26
CA ALA A 114 -19.66 32.95 0.89
C ALA A 114 -20.94 32.13 0.62
N GLU A 115 -20.79 30.95 0.01
CA GLU A 115 -21.93 30.03 -0.22
C GLU A 115 -22.45 29.44 1.08
N VAL A 116 -21.57 29.04 2.01
CA VAL A 116 -21.95 28.58 3.37
C VAL A 116 -22.74 29.70 4.09
N ASP A 117 -22.25 30.94 4.04
CA ASP A 117 -22.89 32.05 4.72
C ASP A 117 -24.26 32.41 4.09
N ARG A 118 -24.39 32.33 2.75
CA ARG A 118 -25.66 32.43 2.07
C ARG A 118 -26.67 31.40 2.53
N LEU A 119 -26.27 30.12 2.57
CA LEU A 119 -27.13 29.00 2.99
C LEU A 119 -27.48 29.05 4.50
N LYS A 120 -26.61 29.60 5.33
CA LYS A 120 -26.93 29.90 6.75
C LYS A 120 -28.05 30.97 6.84
N GLY A 121 -28.00 31.99 5.97
CA GLY A 121 -29.07 32.95 5.85
C GLY A 121 -30.40 32.31 5.43
N ASP A 122 -30.37 31.48 4.39
CA ASP A 122 -31.55 30.76 3.91
C ASP A 122 -32.14 29.83 5.00
N LEU A 123 -31.29 29.15 5.77
CA LEU A 123 -31.72 28.33 6.89
C LEU A 123 -32.38 29.15 8.00
N SER A 124 -31.82 30.32 8.31
CA SER A 124 -32.42 31.25 9.27
C SER A 124 -33.81 31.70 8.82
N GLN A 125 -33.96 32.03 7.53
CA GLN A 125 -35.25 32.37 6.94
C GLN A 125 -36.26 31.22 7.01
N ALA A 126 -35.83 29.97 6.66
CA ALA A 126 -36.67 28.80 6.73
C ALA A 126 -37.13 28.51 8.20
N LYS A 127 -36.25 28.69 9.16
CA LYS A 127 -36.57 28.55 10.60
C LYS A 127 -37.60 29.60 11.05
N ALA A 128 -37.50 30.85 10.59
CA ALA A 128 -38.46 31.89 10.87
C ALA A 128 -39.83 31.58 10.26
N GLN A 129 -39.86 31.06 9.01
CA GLN A 129 -41.09 30.63 8.34
C GLN A 129 -41.75 29.44 9.10
N ARG A 130 -40.98 28.45 9.53
CA ARG A 130 -41.47 27.34 10.34
C ARG A 130 -42.06 27.84 11.65
N SER A 131 -41.37 28.76 12.37
CA SER A 131 -41.89 29.34 13.61
C SER A 131 -43.24 30.03 13.42
N ARG A 132 -43.40 30.79 12.33
CA ARG A 132 -44.68 31.40 11.97
C ARG A 132 -45.76 30.35 11.67
N ALA A 133 -45.43 29.37 10.80
CA ALA A 133 -46.38 28.33 10.42
C ALA A 133 -46.83 27.49 11.64
N GLN A 134 -45.92 27.22 12.58
CA GLN A 134 -46.21 26.53 13.84
C GLN A 134 -47.18 27.37 14.71
N SER A 135 -46.96 28.66 14.87
CA SER A 135 -47.83 29.52 15.64
C SER A 135 -49.21 29.66 15.02
N ASP A 136 -49.28 29.67 13.66
CA ASP A 136 -50.54 29.70 12.92
C ASP A 136 -51.29 28.38 13.07
N PHE A 137 -50.59 27.24 13.03
CA PHE A 137 -51.15 25.94 13.26
C PHE A 137 -51.70 25.78 14.68
N GLU A 138 -50.95 26.16 15.71
CA GLU A 138 -51.41 26.11 17.10
C GLU A 138 -52.64 26.98 17.36
N ARG A 139 -52.77 28.11 16.66
CA ARG A 139 -54.02 28.93 16.67
C ARG A 139 -55.17 28.20 16.02
N ALA A 140 -54.93 27.60 14.85
CA ALA A 140 -55.89 26.82 14.12
C ALA A 140 -56.41 25.62 14.94
N GLU A 141 -55.52 24.92 15.60
CA GLU A 141 -55.85 23.78 16.48
C GLU A 141 -56.81 24.19 17.61
N ARG A 142 -56.51 25.33 18.29
CA ARG A 142 -57.43 25.84 19.35
C ARG A 142 -58.77 26.28 18.80
N LEU A 143 -58.85 26.86 17.59
CA LEU A 143 -60.11 27.26 16.97
C LEU A 143 -60.91 26.05 16.49
N HIS A 144 -60.24 25.06 15.91
CA HIS A 144 -60.88 23.83 15.46
C HIS A 144 -61.51 23.05 16.61
N ASN A 145 -60.81 22.95 17.73
CA ASN A 145 -61.29 22.27 18.95
C ASN A 145 -62.48 22.99 19.59
N ASN A 146 -62.76 24.24 19.23
CA ASN A 146 -63.91 25.01 19.71
C ASN A 146 -64.98 25.28 18.59
N ASP A 147 -64.98 24.42 17.55
CA ASP A 147 -65.86 24.52 16.38
C ASP A 147 -65.78 25.89 15.64
N GLY A 148 -64.71 26.66 15.86
CA GLY A 148 -64.49 27.97 15.27
C GLY A 148 -63.74 27.94 13.92
N MET A 149 -63.42 26.76 13.38
CA MET A 149 -62.71 26.58 12.11
C MET A 149 -63.13 25.32 11.37
N SER A 150 -63.20 25.38 10.03
CA SER A 150 -63.45 24.18 9.21
C SER A 150 -62.27 23.21 9.23
N ALA A 151 -62.55 21.92 9.05
CA ALA A 151 -61.52 20.88 8.94
C ALA A 151 -60.58 21.15 7.76
N GLU A 152 -61.10 21.61 6.62
CA GLU A 152 -60.27 21.97 5.45
C GLU A 152 -59.25 23.03 5.76
N GLU A 153 -59.58 24.11 6.47
CA GLU A 153 -58.66 25.18 6.85
C GLU A 153 -57.62 24.67 7.87
N TYR A 154 -58.07 23.82 8.82
CA TYR A 154 -57.15 23.19 9.76
C TYR A 154 -56.11 22.32 9.04
N ASP A 155 -56.54 21.45 8.11
CA ASP A 155 -55.65 20.58 7.30
C ASP A 155 -54.70 21.42 6.47
N ARG A 156 -55.16 22.55 5.92
CA ARG A 156 -54.30 23.47 5.18
C ARG A 156 -53.20 24.08 6.05
N ARG A 157 -53.47 24.44 7.31
CA ARG A 157 -52.47 24.94 8.26
C ARG A 157 -51.50 23.87 8.65
N ALA A 158 -51.95 22.62 8.85
CA ALA A 158 -51.10 21.47 9.10
C ALA A 158 -50.16 21.22 7.91
N ALA A 159 -50.67 21.28 6.68
CA ALA A 159 -49.85 21.12 5.48
C ALA A 159 -48.76 22.19 5.36
N VAL A 160 -49.10 23.49 5.59
CA VAL A 160 -48.12 24.61 5.57
C VAL A 160 -47.01 24.41 6.62
N ARG A 161 -47.36 23.96 7.84
CA ARG A 161 -46.37 23.63 8.87
C ARG A 161 -45.43 22.52 8.41
N ASN A 162 -45.99 21.43 7.86
CA ASN A 162 -45.21 20.31 7.39
C ASN A 162 -44.28 20.69 6.21
N GLU A 163 -44.77 21.55 5.30
CA GLU A 163 -43.96 22.11 4.21
C GLU A 163 -42.79 22.94 4.74
N ALA A 164 -43.04 23.79 5.75
CA ALA A 164 -42.00 24.59 6.38
C ALA A 164 -40.94 23.74 7.08
N GLU A 165 -41.35 22.62 7.71
CA GLU A 165 -40.40 21.63 8.30
C GLU A 165 -39.57 20.95 7.22
N ALA A 166 -40.19 20.50 6.12
CA ALA A 166 -39.49 19.90 4.99
C ALA A 166 -38.48 20.88 4.35
N ARG A 167 -38.85 22.18 4.29
CA ARG A 167 -37.95 23.25 3.80
C ARG A 167 -36.70 23.38 4.66
N ILE A 168 -36.81 23.33 5.99
CA ILE A 168 -35.64 23.31 6.89
C ILE A 168 -34.73 22.13 6.58
N ALA A 169 -35.29 20.93 6.51
CA ALA A 169 -34.50 19.71 6.25
C ALA A 169 -33.73 19.80 4.91
N SER A 170 -34.38 20.31 3.87
CA SER A 170 -33.77 20.54 2.55
C SER A 170 -32.65 21.58 2.62
N THR A 171 -32.87 22.72 3.31
CA THR A 171 -31.86 23.78 3.42
C THR A 171 -30.67 23.32 4.29
N GLU A 172 -30.90 22.55 5.36
CA GLU A 172 -29.83 21.96 6.17
C GLU A 172 -29.00 20.96 5.37
N ALA A 173 -29.62 20.18 4.49
CA ALA A 173 -28.89 19.27 3.61
C ALA A 173 -28.00 20.04 2.62
N ALA A 174 -28.53 21.12 2.03
CA ALA A 174 -27.75 21.99 1.15
C ALA A 174 -26.57 22.66 1.89
N LEU A 175 -26.81 23.15 3.12
CA LEU A 175 -25.77 23.75 3.96
C LEU A 175 -24.65 22.75 4.26
N ARG A 176 -24.98 21.50 4.66
CA ARG A 176 -23.97 20.45 4.87
C ARG A 176 -23.14 20.17 3.62
N GLY A 177 -23.77 20.19 2.44
CA GLY A 177 -23.04 20.04 1.17
C GLY A 177 -22.04 21.17 0.92
N ALA A 178 -22.42 22.41 1.21
CA ALA A 178 -21.54 23.56 1.08
C ALA A 178 -20.39 23.56 2.11
N GLU A 179 -20.68 23.14 3.34
CA GLU A 179 -19.65 22.98 4.40
C GLU A 179 -18.62 21.92 4.02
N LEU A 180 -19.04 20.78 3.43
CA LEU A 180 -18.13 19.77 2.89
C LEU A 180 -17.26 20.33 1.76
N ASN A 181 -17.84 21.12 0.86
CA ASN A 181 -17.06 21.74 -0.21
C ASN A 181 -16.03 22.73 0.36
N LEU A 182 -16.37 23.47 1.40
CA LEU A 182 -15.44 24.35 2.10
C LEU A 182 -14.33 23.53 2.80
N GLU A 183 -14.66 22.41 3.43
CA GLU A 183 -13.67 21.50 4.01
C GLU A 183 -12.71 20.98 2.94
N PHE A 184 -13.20 20.61 1.76
CA PHE A 184 -12.38 20.11 0.66
C PHE A 184 -11.44 21.15 0.05
N THR A 185 -11.58 22.44 0.37
CA THR A 185 -10.57 23.44 0.03
C THR A 185 -9.25 23.24 0.78
N ARG A 186 -9.30 22.53 1.90
CA ARG A 186 -8.14 22.14 2.70
C ARG A 186 -7.73 20.72 2.31
N VAL A 187 -6.78 20.60 1.41
CA VAL A 187 -6.30 19.31 0.95
C VAL A 187 -5.29 18.77 1.95
N THR A 188 -5.67 17.71 2.67
CA THR A 188 -4.85 17.09 3.70
C THR A 188 -4.27 15.74 3.23
N ALA A 189 -3.20 15.28 3.89
CA ALA A 189 -2.56 14.01 3.61
C ALA A 189 -3.49 12.83 3.99
N PRO A 190 -3.85 11.95 3.05
CA PRO A 190 -4.70 10.78 3.33
C PRO A 190 -3.99 9.66 4.08
N ILE A 191 -2.67 9.59 3.98
CA ILE A 191 -1.80 8.62 4.64
C ILE A 191 -0.56 9.31 5.19
N THR A 192 0.09 8.68 6.18
CA THR A 192 1.44 9.06 6.61
C THR A 192 2.45 8.52 5.62
N GLY A 193 3.41 9.36 5.18
CA GLY A 193 4.41 8.94 4.22
C GLY A 193 5.25 10.09 3.69
N ARG A 194 6.03 9.83 2.65
CA ARG A 194 6.82 10.84 1.96
C ARG A 194 5.98 11.47 0.86
N VAL A 195 5.91 12.80 0.87
CA VAL A 195 5.25 13.56 -0.18
C VAL A 195 6.22 13.76 -1.36
N GLY A 196 5.71 13.62 -2.57
CA GLY A 196 6.43 13.91 -3.80
C GLY A 196 6.59 15.41 -4.03
N ARG A 197 6.88 15.78 -5.28
CA ARG A 197 6.88 17.20 -5.67
C ARG A 197 5.45 17.73 -5.83
N ALA A 198 5.30 19.03 -5.74
CA ALA A 198 4.08 19.72 -6.12
C ALA A 198 4.01 19.79 -7.66
N GLU A 199 2.97 19.17 -8.24
CA GLU A 199 2.79 19.17 -9.71
C GLU A 199 2.13 20.47 -10.19
N ILE A 200 1.51 21.23 -9.28
CA ILE A 200 0.82 22.50 -9.53
C ILE A 200 1.35 23.52 -8.54
N THR A 201 1.73 24.68 -9.04
CA THR A 201 2.25 25.79 -8.25
C THR A 201 1.14 26.73 -7.79
N GLU A 202 1.40 27.51 -6.75
CA GLU A 202 0.49 28.54 -6.24
C GLU A 202 0.05 29.51 -7.33
N GLY A 203 -1.19 29.97 -7.24
CA GLY A 203 -1.80 30.88 -8.21
C GLY A 203 -2.44 30.20 -9.43
N ASN A 204 -2.21 28.91 -9.64
CA ASN A 204 -2.85 28.19 -10.74
C ASN A 204 -4.26 27.70 -10.37
N LEU A 205 -5.11 27.61 -11.39
CA LEU A 205 -6.41 26.99 -11.27
C LEU A 205 -6.25 25.47 -11.18
N VAL A 206 -6.90 24.84 -10.21
CA VAL A 206 -7.06 23.39 -10.08
C VAL A 206 -8.49 23.01 -10.40
N GLU A 207 -8.67 21.92 -11.12
CA GLU A 207 -9.97 21.38 -11.51
C GLU A 207 -10.22 20.05 -10.76
N SER A 208 -11.50 19.82 -10.40
CA SER A 208 -11.94 18.59 -9.76
C SER A 208 -12.67 17.68 -10.75
N GLY A 209 -12.66 16.38 -10.50
CA GLY A 209 -13.62 15.44 -11.08
C GLY A 209 -13.28 14.81 -12.43
N ALA A 210 -12.24 15.20 -13.14
CA ALA A 210 -11.86 14.54 -14.39
C ALA A 210 -10.77 13.48 -14.17
N ALA A 211 -10.90 12.31 -14.80
CA ALA A 211 -9.89 11.24 -14.74
C ALA A 211 -8.51 11.66 -15.31
N GLN A 212 -8.48 12.74 -16.09
CA GLN A 212 -7.27 13.31 -16.72
C GLN A 212 -6.67 14.49 -15.96
N VAL A 213 -7.27 14.91 -14.84
CA VAL A 213 -6.69 15.99 -14.02
C VAL A 213 -5.40 15.51 -13.38
N LYS A 214 -4.33 16.29 -13.57
CA LYS A 214 -3.05 16.01 -12.91
C LYS A 214 -3.23 15.96 -11.39
N PRO A 215 -2.64 14.98 -10.70
CA PRO A 215 -2.63 15.01 -9.25
C PRO A 215 -1.86 16.24 -8.76
N LEU A 216 -2.22 16.74 -7.57
CA LEU A 216 -1.49 17.84 -6.92
C LEU A 216 -0.10 17.37 -6.46
N THR A 217 -0.02 16.15 -5.94
CA THR A 217 1.19 15.46 -5.53
C THR A 217 0.89 13.97 -5.36
N THR A 218 1.95 13.18 -5.15
CA THR A 218 1.84 11.76 -4.80
C THR A 218 2.43 11.54 -3.41
N LEU A 219 1.75 10.76 -2.59
CA LEU A 219 2.25 10.28 -1.30
C LEU A 219 2.61 8.80 -1.39
N VAL A 220 3.77 8.45 -0.84
CA VAL A 220 4.22 7.05 -0.76
C VAL A 220 4.47 6.69 0.70
N SER A 221 3.95 5.54 1.12
CA SER A 221 4.21 5.02 2.46
C SER A 221 5.68 4.60 2.58
N LEU A 222 6.26 4.81 3.77
CA LEU A 222 7.65 4.41 4.05
C LEU A 222 7.73 3.20 4.98
N ASP A 223 6.62 2.84 5.62
CA ASP A 223 6.52 1.72 6.55
C ASP A 223 5.09 1.18 6.52
N PRO A 224 4.88 -0.12 6.25
CA PRO A 224 5.89 -1.09 5.76
C PRO A 224 6.30 -0.86 4.29
N ILE A 225 7.51 -1.33 3.94
CA ILE A 225 8.04 -1.38 2.56
C ILE A 225 7.91 -2.81 2.04
#